data_95d3423ab660f08d8a9e0b03d89dda70
#
_entry.id   95d3423ab660f08d8a9e0b03d89dda70
#
_cell.length_a   1.000
_cell.length_b   1.000
_cell.length_c   1.000
_cell.angle_alpha   90.00
_cell.angle_beta   90.00
_cell.angle_gamma   90.00
#
_symmetry.space_group_name_H-M   'P 1'
#
loop_
_entity.id
_entity.type
_entity.pdbx_description
1 polymer ?
#
loop_
_entity_poly.entity_id
_entity_poly.type
_entity_poly.pdbx_seq_one_letter_code
_entity_poly.pdbx_strand_id
1 'polypeptide(L)'
;KERGIIVTNIPAYSTDSVAQMVFAHLLNIAQQVQHHSEEVHKGRWTNSPDFCFWDTPLIELAGKKIGLVGLGNTGMRTARIAISFGMEVYAFTSKSHFQLPPEIKKMELDELFAECDIVSLHCPLTEQTREMVNARRLSLMKPNAILINTGRGPLINEQDLADALNSGRIYAAGVDVLSQEPPRAYNPLLTARNCYITPHIAWASTAARQRLMQIALDNLKAYQAGNPINVVNK
;
A
#
# COMPACT_ATOMS: atom_id res chain seq x y z
N LYS A 1 4.71 -22.50 22.81
CA LYS A 1 5.71 -23.54 23.02
C LYS A 1 5.39 -24.37 24.29
N GLU A 2 5.13 -23.75 25.42
CA GLU A 2 4.91 -24.41 26.71
C GLU A 2 3.80 -25.49 26.71
N ARG A 3 2.80 -25.37 25.87
CA ARG A 3 1.67 -26.33 25.78
C ARG A 3 1.80 -27.32 24.64
N GLY A 4 2.92 -27.37 23.91
CA GLY A 4 3.11 -28.28 22.78
C GLY A 4 2.17 -28.05 21.60
N ILE A 5 1.45 -26.90 21.54
CA ILE A 5 0.53 -26.59 20.45
C ILE A 5 1.33 -26.11 19.23
N ILE A 6 1.12 -26.77 18.11
CA ILE A 6 1.71 -26.35 16.81
C ILE A 6 0.89 -25.21 16.22
N VAL A 7 1.58 -24.12 15.89
CA VAL A 7 0.97 -22.95 15.21
C VAL A 7 1.54 -22.87 13.80
N THR A 8 0.66 -22.81 12.81
CA THR A 8 1.02 -22.64 11.40
C THR A 8 0.50 -21.32 10.85
N ASN A 9 1.21 -20.74 9.89
CA ASN A 9 0.74 -19.58 9.15
C ASN A 9 0.31 -19.95 7.71
N ILE A 10 -0.20 -18.99 6.98
CA ILE A 10 -0.58 -19.10 5.57
C ILE A 10 0.29 -18.12 4.78
N PRO A 11 1.44 -18.55 4.24
CA PRO A 11 2.38 -17.65 3.60
C PRO A 11 1.90 -17.23 2.20
N ALA A 12 2.20 -15.98 1.83
CA ALA A 12 2.16 -15.43 0.46
C ALA A 12 0.84 -15.59 -0.34
N TYR A 13 -0.28 -15.92 0.31
CA TYR A 13 -1.56 -16.17 -0.38
C TYR A 13 -2.14 -14.93 -1.09
N SER A 14 -1.85 -13.74 -0.58
CA SER A 14 -2.43 -12.47 -1.03
C SER A 14 -1.44 -11.53 -1.74
N THR A 15 -0.23 -11.97 -2.03
CA THR A 15 0.84 -11.13 -2.60
C THR A 15 0.37 -10.32 -3.81
N ASP A 16 -0.23 -10.98 -4.81
CA ASP A 16 -0.70 -10.32 -6.04
C ASP A 16 -1.89 -9.39 -5.76
N SER A 17 -2.80 -9.82 -4.88
CA SER A 17 -3.97 -9.05 -4.48
C SER A 17 -3.60 -7.74 -3.80
N VAL A 18 -2.65 -7.79 -2.87
CA VAL A 18 -2.18 -6.59 -2.15
C VAL A 18 -1.42 -5.66 -3.09
N ALA A 19 -0.55 -6.19 -3.96
CA ALA A 19 0.13 -5.37 -4.95
C ALA A 19 -0.85 -4.71 -5.93
N GLN A 20 -1.93 -5.42 -6.33
CA GLN A 20 -3.01 -4.85 -7.13
C GLN A 20 -3.73 -3.71 -6.40
N MET A 21 -4.00 -3.84 -5.08
CA MET A 21 -4.64 -2.78 -4.29
C MET A 21 -3.78 -1.53 -4.18
N VAL A 22 -2.45 -1.66 -4.11
CA VAL A 22 -1.54 -0.50 -4.18
C VAL A 22 -1.80 0.31 -5.44
N PHE A 23 -1.90 -0.35 -6.60
CA PHE A 23 -2.16 0.32 -7.88
C PHE A 23 -3.62 0.76 -8.02
N ALA A 24 -4.58 0.07 -7.41
CA ALA A 24 -5.97 0.53 -7.37
C ALA A 24 -6.08 1.88 -6.65
N HIS A 25 -5.45 2.04 -5.48
CA HIS A 25 -5.38 3.33 -4.79
C HIS A 25 -4.62 4.36 -5.63
N LEU A 26 -3.45 4.01 -6.15
CA LEU A 26 -2.62 4.94 -6.91
C LEU A 26 -3.33 5.43 -8.17
N LEU A 27 -3.94 4.54 -8.95
CA LEU A 27 -4.68 4.90 -10.15
C LEU A 27 -5.97 5.67 -9.84
N ASN A 28 -6.66 5.34 -8.73
CA ASN A 28 -7.81 6.13 -8.29
C ASN A 28 -7.39 7.57 -7.96
N ILE A 29 -6.28 7.77 -7.25
CA ILE A 29 -5.74 9.11 -6.93
C ILE A 29 -5.31 9.83 -8.22
N ALA A 30 -4.65 9.12 -9.14
CA ALA A 30 -4.08 9.69 -10.35
C ALA A 30 -5.13 10.09 -11.39
N GLN A 31 -6.21 9.33 -11.56
CA GLN A 31 -7.16 9.47 -12.65
C GLN A 31 -8.59 9.78 -12.22
N GLN A 32 -8.95 9.53 -10.95
CA GLN A 32 -10.30 9.75 -10.38
C GLN A 32 -11.45 9.27 -11.28
N VAL A 33 -11.30 8.05 -11.82
CA VAL A 33 -12.23 7.47 -12.81
C VAL A 33 -13.67 7.45 -12.29
N GLN A 34 -13.88 7.07 -11.03
CA GLN A 34 -15.22 7.03 -10.44
C GLN A 34 -15.85 8.41 -10.39
N HIS A 35 -15.12 9.42 -9.90
CA HIS A 35 -15.60 10.81 -9.83
C HIS A 35 -16.02 11.32 -11.21
N HIS A 36 -15.16 11.18 -12.22
CA HIS A 36 -15.47 11.64 -13.58
C HIS A 36 -16.66 10.88 -14.19
N SER A 37 -16.78 9.56 -13.93
CA SER A 37 -17.93 8.76 -14.36
C SER A 37 -19.24 9.24 -13.70
N GLU A 38 -19.23 9.53 -12.41
CA GLU A 38 -20.40 10.07 -11.71
C GLU A 38 -20.83 11.43 -12.27
N GLU A 39 -19.87 12.31 -12.55
CA GLU A 39 -20.15 13.62 -13.17
C GLU A 39 -20.73 13.48 -14.59
N VAL A 40 -20.24 12.52 -15.38
CA VAL A 40 -20.81 12.20 -16.70
C VAL A 40 -22.27 11.74 -16.56
N HIS A 41 -22.55 10.82 -15.62
CA HIS A 41 -23.92 10.33 -15.38
C HIS A 41 -24.88 11.42 -14.86
N LYS A 42 -24.37 12.45 -14.17
CA LYS A 42 -25.14 13.65 -13.79
C LYS A 42 -25.40 14.61 -14.97
N GLY A 43 -24.95 14.29 -16.18
CA GLY A 43 -25.17 15.08 -17.38
C GLY A 43 -24.18 16.22 -17.60
N ARG A 44 -23.12 16.30 -16.80
CA ARG A 44 -22.13 17.38 -16.92
C ARG A 44 -21.45 17.41 -18.29
N TRP A 45 -21.09 16.24 -18.82
CA TRP A 45 -20.45 16.17 -20.14
C TRP A 45 -21.40 16.51 -21.29
N THR A 46 -22.64 16.05 -21.21
CA THR A 46 -23.68 16.38 -22.20
C THR A 46 -23.93 17.89 -22.32
N ASN A 47 -23.78 18.61 -21.21
CA ASN A 47 -23.98 20.05 -21.13
C ASN A 47 -22.65 20.84 -21.13
N SER A 48 -21.53 20.19 -21.40
CA SER A 48 -20.22 20.86 -21.45
C SER A 48 -20.06 21.67 -22.75
N PRO A 49 -19.51 22.88 -22.69
CA PRO A 49 -19.17 23.67 -23.90
C PRO A 49 -17.97 23.06 -24.62
N ASP A 50 -17.16 22.26 -23.95
CA ASP A 50 -15.94 21.64 -24.48
C ASP A 50 -16.12 20.12 -24.66
N PHE A 51 -15.27 19.51 -25.50
CA PHE A 51 -15.32 18.07 -25.78
C PHE A 51 -14.86 17.19 -24.58
N CYS A 52 -14.25 17.78 -23.56
CA CYS A 52 -13.77 17.11 -22.34
C CYS A 52 -13.86 18.03 -21.13
N PHE A 53 -13.72 17.45 -19.94
CA PHE A 53 -13.53 18.18 -18.68
C PHE A 53 -12.71 17.34 -17.70
N TRP A 54 -12.06 17.99 -16.75
CA TRP A 54 -11.42 17.38 -15.58
C TRP A 54 -11.46 18.36 -14.42
N ASP A 55 -11.47 17.83 -13.19
CA ASP A 55 -11.61 18.64 -11.96
C ASP A 55 -10.32 18.78 -11.17
N THR A 56 -9.38 17.88 -11.41
CA THR A 56 -8.08 17.83 -10.74
C THR A 56 -6.98 17.53 -11.75
N PRO A 57 -5.73 17.91 -11.47
CA PRO A 57 -4.62 17.52 -12.32
C PRO A 57 -4.55 15.98 -12.44
N LEU A 58 -4.64 15.47 -13.67
CA LEU A 58 -4.45 14.06 -13.95
C LEU A 58 -2.95 13.74 -13.93
N ILE A 59 -2.60 12.62 -13.29
CA ILE A 59 -1.21 12.24 -13.03
C ILE A 59 -0.83 11.07 -13.95
N GLU A 60 0.22 11.27 -14.75
CA GLU A 60 0.87 10.18 -15.47
C GLU A 60 1.95 9.54 -14.59
N LEU A 61 1.98 8.20 -14.52
CA LEU A 61 2.92 7.46 -13.67
C LEU A 61 4.28 7.25 -14.33
N ALA A 62 4.35 7.24 -15.66
CA ALA A 62 5.61 7.06 -16.38
C ALA A 62 6.62 8.15 -16.00
N GLY A 63 7.86 7.73 -15.73
CA GLY A 63 8.94 8.62 -15.29
C GLY A 63 8.86 9.09 -13.83
N LYS A 64 7.81 8.75 -13.08
CA LYS A 64 7.74 9.09 -11.65
C LYS A 64 8.53 8.11 -10.81
N LYS A 65 9.11 8.61 -9.71
CA LYS A 65 9.85 7.82 -8.73
C LYS A 65 8.88 7.21 -7.72
N ILE A 66 8.90 5.88 -7.58
CA ILE A 66 8.22 5.17 -6.50
C ILE A 66 9.22 4.58 -5.51
N GLY A 67 9.07 4.92 -4.23
CA GLY A 67 9.85 4.40 -3.12
C GLY A 67 9.08 3.30 -2.38
N LEU A 68 9.68 2.12 -2.31
CA LEU A 68 9.12 0.96 -1.62
C LEU A 68 9.82 0.76 -0.27
N VAL A 69 9.10 0.93 0.81
CA VAL A 69 9.63 0.67 2.16
C VAL A 69 9.39 -0.80 2.49
N GLY A 70 10.42 -1.62 2.26
CA GLY A 70 10.35 -3.08 2.33
C GLY A 70 10.21 -3.73 0.95
N LEU A 71 11.08 -4.71 0.67
CA LEU A 71 11.12 -5.43 -0.60
C LEU A 71 10.99 -6.96 -0.40
N GLY A 72 9.99 -7.35 0.40
CA GLY A 72 9.51 -8.73 0.51
C GLY A 72 8.70 -9.15 -0.71
N ASN A 73 7.88 -10.22 -0.58
CA ASN A 73 7.08 -10.72 -1.71
C ASN A 73 6.16 -9.65 -2.30
N THR A 74 5.41 -8.94 -1.46
CA THR A 74 4.46 -7.90 -1.90
C THR A 74 5.20 -6.70 -2.49
N GLY A 75 6.24 -6.18 -1.80
CA GLY A 75 7.03 -5.06 -2.32
C GLY A 75 7.70 -5.38 -3.66
N MET A 76 8.22 -6.59 -3.83
CA MET A 76 8.80 -7.04 -5.10
C MET A 76 7.73 -7.13 -6.21
N ARG A 77 6.52 -7.60 -5.88
CA ARG A 77 5.43 -7.66 -6.85
C ARG A 77 4.96 -6.26 -7.26
N THR A 78 4.86 -5.35 -6.29
CA THR A 78 4.57 -3.92 -6.53
C THR A 78 5.64 -3.28 -7.42
N ALA A 79 6.93 -3.55 -7.15
CA ALA A 79 8.04 -3.07 -7.96
C ALA A 79 7.91 -3.46 -9.44
N ARG A 80 7.61 -4.73 -9.72
CA ARG A 80 7.43 -5.23 -11.10
C ARG A 80 6.27 -4.54 -11.83
N ILE A 81 5.17 -4.28 -11.14
CA ILE A 81 4.03 -3.55 -11.72
C ILE A 81 4.44 -2.08 -11.98
N ALA A 82 5.14 -1.44 -11.04
CA ALA A 82 5.64 -0.08 -11.21
C ALA A 82 6.56 0.06 -12.44
N ILE A 83 7.50 -0.87 -12.62
CA ILE A 83 8.37 -0.93 -13.80
C ILE A 83 7.54 -1.03 -15.08
N SER A 84 6.48 -1.83 -15.09
CA SER A 84 5.59 -1.97 -16.27
C SER A 84 4.80 -0.69 -16.57
N PHE A 85 4.60 0.20 -15.59
CA PHE A 85 4.07 1.56 -15.78
C PHE A 85 5.14 2.58 -16.19
N GLY A 86 6.38 2.17 -16.42
CA GLY A 86 7.48 3.09 -16.77
C GLY A 86 7.98 3.92 -15.60
N MET A 87 7.72 3.52 -14.35
CA MET A 87 8.18 4.23 -13.16
C MET A 87 9.64 3.88 -12.83
N GLU A 88 10.37 4.81 -12.21
CA GLU A 88 11.65 4.55 -11.57
C GLU A 88 11.43 3.99 -10.17
N VAL A 89 12.00 2.80 -9.88
CA VAL A 89 11.76 2.10 -8.62
C VAL A 89 12.93 2.20 -7.68
N TYR A 90 12.67 2.68 -6.48
CA TYR A 90 13.62 2.76 -5.37
C TYR A 90 13.11 1.92 -4.20
N ALA A 91 14.03 1.35 -3.41
CA ALA A 91 13.67 0.53 -2.27
C ALA A 91 14.55 0.76 -1.05
N PHE A 92 13.91 0.95 0.10
CA PHE A 92 14.54 0.78 1.40
C PHE A 92 14.34 -0.67 1.84
N THR A 93 15.43 -1.43 1.94
CA THR A 93 15.39 -2.88 2.21
C THR A 93 16.68 -3.35 2.86
N SER A 94 16.58 -4.42 3.67
CA SER A 94 17.73 -5.13 4.24
C SER A 94 18.52 -5.96 3.21
N LYS A 95 17.97 -6.17 2.01
CA LYS A 95 18.67 -6.88 0.93
C LYS A 95 19.91 -6.10 0.50
N SER A 96 21.00 -6.82 0.18
CA SER A 96 22.19 -6.22 -0.42
C SER A 96 21.89 -5.74 -1.85
N HIS A 97 22.70 -4.84 -2.36
CA HIS A 97 22.56 -4.33 -3.73
C HIS A 97 22.61 -5.47 -4.78
N PHE A 98 23.45 -6.48 -4.57
CA PHE A 98 23.56 -7.64 -5.47
C PHE A 98 22.34 -8.56 -5.49
N GLN A 99 21.43 -8.43 -4.53
CA GLN A 99 20.19 -9.21 -4.46
C GLN A 99 19.00 -8.50 -5.11
N LEU A 100 19.21 -7.28 -5.60
CA LEU A 100 18.17 -6.49 -6.25
C LEU A 100 18.20 -6.71 -7.77
N PRO A 101 17.03 -6.78 -8.42
CA PRO A 101 16.94 -6.62 -9.87
C PRO A 101 17.58 -5.31 -10.32
N PRO A 102 18.20 -5.25 -11.50
CA PRO A 102 18.95 -4.07 -11.98
C PRO A 102 18.07 -2.81 -12.09
N GLU A 103 16.77 -2.97 -12.28
CA GLU A 103 15.79 -1.88 -12.39
C GLU A 103 15.40 -1.27 -11.04
N ILE A 104 15.80 -1.90 -9.91
CA ILE A 104 15.45 -1.43 -8.55
C ILE A 104 16.69 -0.87 -7.88
N LYS A 105 16.69 0.41 -7.60
CA LYS A 105 17.78 1.11 -6.93
C LYS A 105 17.57 1.11 -5.41
N LYS A 106 18.62 0.80 -4.64
CA LYS A 106 18.56 0.92 -3.18
C LYS A 106 18.67 2.39 -2.77
N MET A 107 17.91 2.79 -1.75
CA MET A 107 17.89 4.16 -1.24
C MET A 107 17.70 4.14 0.28
N GLU A 108 18.29 5.08 1.00
CA GLU A 108 18.10 5.25 2.43
C GLU A 108 16.70 5.80 2.72
N LEU A 109 16.17 5.51 3.92
CA LEU A 109 14.76 5.75 4.22
C LEU A 109 14.36 7.21 4.10
N ASP A 110 15.09 8.13 4.71
CA ASP A 110 14.74 9.55 4.69
C ASP A 110 14.94 10.17 3.30
N GLU A 111 15.94 9.72 2.55
CA GLU A 111 16.14 10.07 1.14
C GLU A 111 14.97 9.59 0.27
N LEU A 112 14.48 8.36 0.51
CA LEU A 112 13.32 7.81 -0.20
C LEU A 112 12.08 8.68 0.00
N PHE A 113 11.83 9.16 1.25
CA PHE A 113 10.73 10.08 1.51
C PHE A 113 10.93 11.44 0.81
N ALA A 114 12.16 11.94 0.71
CA ALA A 114 12.44 13.23 0.08
C ALA A 114 12.38 13.19 -1.45
N GLU A 115 12.86 12.11 -2.06
CA GLU A 115 13.11 12.04 -3.50
C GLU A 115 11.98 11.36 -4.30
N CYS A 116 11.14 10.53 -3.67
CA CYS A 116 10.10 9.82 -4.39
C CYS A 116 8.80 10.62 -4.51
N ASP A 117 8.11 10.45 -5.64
CA ASP A 117 6.79 11.04 -5.89
C ASP A 117 5.69 10.18 -5.24
N ILE A 118 5.93 8.88 -5.12
CA ILE A 118 5.06 7.92 -4.46
C ILE A 118 5.88 7.14 -3.43
N VAL A 119 5.37 7.00 -2.21
CA VAL A 119 5.93 6.11 -1.18
C VAL A 119 4.92 5.04 -0.83
N SER A 120 5.32 3.76 -0.90
CA SER A 120 4.45 2.62 -0.58
C SER A 120 5.08 1.73 0.49
N LEU A 121 4.30 1.41 1.53
CA LEU A 121 4.76 0.70 2.72
C LEU A 121 4.52 -0.81 2.59
N HIS A 122 5.59 -1.60 2.68
CA HIS A 122 5.59 -3.07 2.57
C HIS A 122 6.44 -3.74 3.64
N CYS A 123 6.88 -2.98 4.65
CA CYS A 123 7.63 -3.51 5.78
C CYS A 123 6.71 -4.12 6.85
N PRO A 124 7.19 -5.07 7.66
CA PRO A 124 6.46 -5.56 8.82
C PRO A 124 6.34 -4.46 9.90
N LEU A 125 5.28 -4.56 10.71
CA LEU A 125 5.16 -3.77 11.91
C LEU A 125 6.05 -4.37 13.01
N THR A 126 6.98 -3.54 13.49
CA THR A 126 7.88 -3.83 14.62
C THR A 126 7.94 -2.59 15.52
N GLU A 127 8.62 -2.64 16.65
CA GLU A 127 8.85 -1.45 17.47
C GLU A 127 9.60 -0.35 16.70
N GLN A 128 10.55 -0.71 15.83
CA GLN A 128 11.33 0.25 15.03
C GLN A 128 10.54 0.86 13.87
N THR A 129 9.50 0.16 13.37
CA THR A 129 8.68 0.63 12.25
C THR A 129 7.36 1.23 12.69
N ARG A 130 7.00 1.11 13.97
CA ARG A 130 5.80 1.76 14.52
C ARG A 130 5.91 3.27 14.35
N GLU A 131 4.87 3.87 13.80
CA GLU A 131 4.79 5.31 13.50
C GLU A 131 6.05 5.84 12.77
N MET A 132 6.65 4.98 11.95
CA MET A 132 7.79 5.40 11.15
C MET A 132 7.43 6.53 10.18
N VAL A 133 6.18 6.57 9.73
CA VAL A 133 5.62 7.71 9.00
C VAL A 133 4.98 8.65 10.02
N ASN A 134 5.64 9.76 10.28
CA ASN A 134 5.28 10.79 11.25
C ASN A 134 5.49 12.18 10.67
N ALA A 135 5.17 13.24 11.42
CA ALA A 135 5.29 14.63 10.97
C ALA A 135 6.66 14.94 10.35
N ARG A 136 7.77 14.44 10.96
CA ARG A 136 9.12 14.66 10.44
C ARG A 136 9.29 14.06 9.04
N ARG A 137 8.91 12.79 8.82
CA ARG A 137 9.06 12.16 7.49
C ARG A 137 8.07 12.69 6.47
N LEU A 138 6.85 13.00 6.89
CA LEU A 138 5.87 13.67 6.03
C LEU A 138 6.37 15.05 5.59
N SER A 139 7.11 15.76 6.44
CA SER A 139 7.73 17.06 6.07
C SER A 139 8.88 16.93 5.06
N LEU A 140 9.47 15.75 4.88
CA LEU A 140 10.48 15.52 3.84
C LEU A 140 9.84 15.31 2.45
N MET A 141 8.62 14.78 2.39
CA MET A 141 7.97 14.42 1.13
C MET A 141 7.75 15.65 0.24
N LYS A 142 7.68 15.43 -1.06
CA LYS A 142 7.31 16.48 -2.03
C LYS A 142 5.86 16.92 -1.82
N PRO A 143 5.50 18.17 -2.12
CA PRO A 143 4.11 18.66 -1.97
C PRO A 143 3.08 17.90 -2.81
N ASN A 144 3.51 17.33 -3.94
CA ASN A 144 2.67 16.49 -4.83
C ASN A 144 2.83 14.99 -4.57
N ALA A 145 3.48 14.59 -3.48
CA ALA A 145 3.71 13.19 -3.18
C ALA A 145 2.45 12.46 -2.73
N ILE A 146 2.44 11.15 -3.00
CA ILE A 146 1.37 10.23 -2.63
C ILE A 146 1.93 9.17 -1.67
N LEU A 147 1.22 8.91 -0.57
CA LEU A 147 1.54 7.84 0.38
C LEU A 147 0.56 6.68 0.23
N ILE A 148 1.05 5.45 0.11
CA ILE A 148 0.22 4.24 0.05
C ILE A 148 0.57 3.29 1.21
N ASN A 149 -0.43 2.85 1.95
CA ASN A 149 -0.27 1.84 3.00
C ASN A 149 -1.30 0.72 2.88
N THR A 150 -0.85 -0.42 2.40
CA THR A 150 -1.61 -1.68 2.38
C THR A 150 -0.99 -2.73 3.31
N GLY A 151 -0.10 -2.31 4.20
CA GLY A 151 0.64 -3.18 5.11
C GLY A 151 0.00 -3.28 6.48
N ARG A 152 0.31 -2.32 7.36
CA ARG A 152 -0.22 -2.24 8.73
C ARG A 152 -0.48 -0.80 9.12
N GLY A 153 -1.64 -0.52 9.70
CA GLY A 153 -2.04 0.82 10.13
C GLY A 153 -1.03 1.52 11.02
N PRO A 154 -0.54 0.88 12.11
CA PRO A 154 0.40 1.50 13.02
C PRO A 154 1.81 1.81 12.46
N LEU A 155 2.07 1.60 11.18
CA LEU A 155 3.27 2.13 10.50
C LEU A 155 3.20 3.66 10.37
N ILE A 156 1.99 4.23 10.45
CA ILE A 156 1.71 5.65 10.27
C ILE A 156 1.17 6.21 11.59
N ASN A 157 1.65 7.40 11.98
CA ASN A 157 0.94 8.25 12.93
C ASN A 157 -0.24 8.90 12.19
N GLU A 158 -1.47 8.48 12.51
CA GLU A 158 -2.68 8.88 11.77
C GLU A 158 -3.00 10.37 11.90
N GLN A 159 -2.70 10.98 13.06
CA GLN A 159 -2.90 12.41 13.25
C GLN A 159 -1.92 13.21 12.38
N ASP A 160 -0.64 12.86 12.39
CA ASP A 160 0.38 13.53 11.58
C ASP A 160 0.05 13.43 10.06
N LEU A 161 -0.46 12.26 9.62
CA LEU A 161 -0.89 12.10 8.24
C LEU A 161 -2.10 12.97 7.90
N ALA A 162 -3.11 13.01 8.78
CA ALA A 162 -4.29 13.85 8.58
C ALA A 162 -3.91 15.34 8.50
N ASP A 163 -3.02 15.79 9.38
CA ASP A 163 -2.53 17.18 9.40
C ASP A 163 -1.74 17.51 8.12
N ALA A 164 -0.90 16.59 7.65
CA ALA A 164 -0.14 16.76 6.40
C ALA A 164 -1.05 16.84 5.17
N LEU A 165 -2.12 16.03 5.13
CA LEU A 165 -3.11 16.06 4.06
C LEU A 165 -3.95 17.33 4.11
N ASN A 166 -4.44 17.71 5.28
CA ASN A 166 -5.31 18.88 5.46
C ASN A 166 -4.58 20.20 5.20
N SER A 167 -3.29 20.28 5.53
CA SER A 167 -2.44 21.42 5.21
C SER A 167 -1.94 21.44 3.76
N GLY A 168 -2.16 20.37 2.98
CA GLY A 168 -1.61 20.24 1.63
C GLY A 168 -0.09 20.00 1.60
N ARG A 169 0.50 19.55 2.70
CA ARG A 169 1.94 19.21 2.77
C ARG A 169 2.28 18.05 1.83
N ILE A 170 1.37 17.08 1.69
CA ILE A 170 1.39 16.05 0.67
C ILE A 170 0.07 16.05 -0.09
N TYR A 171 0.06 15.51 -1.29
CA TYR A 171 -1.11 15.57 -2.17
C TYR A 171 -2.24 14.63 -1.74
N ALA A 172 -1.93 13.35 -1.51
CA ALA A 172 -2.93 12.34 -1.21
C ALA A 172 -2.36 11.14 -0.46
N ALA A 173 -3.24 10.37 0.15
CA ALA A 173 -2.92 9.05 0.70
C ALA A 173 -3.97 8.01 0.31
N GLY A 174 -3.50 6.77 0.03
CA GLY A 174 -4.33 5.58 -0.14
C GLY A 174 -4.01 4.57 0.97
N VAL A 175 -4.97 4.24 1.82
CA VAL A 175 -4.76 3.36 2.96
C VAL A 175 -5.81 2.26 2.99
N ASP A 176 -5.36 1.01 3.06
CA ASP A 176 -6.24 -0.15 3.24
C ASP A 176 -6.32 -0.59 4.70
N VAL A 177 -5.47 -0.01 5.56
CA VAL A 177 -5.31 -0.42 6.96
C VAL A 177 -5.23 0.79 7.88
N LEU A 178 -5.81 0.66 9.07
CA LEU A 178 -5.82 1.68 10.12
C LEU A 178 -5.24 1.13 11.42
N SER A 179 -4.85 2.01 12.34
CA SER A 179 -4.22 1.64 13.61
C SER A 179 -5.17 0.85 14.52
N GLN A 180 -6.46 1.14 14.43
CA GLN A 180 -7.53 0.38 15.04
C GLN A 180 -8.54 -0.02 13.97
N GLU A 181 -8.90 -1.29 13.92
CA GLU A 181 -9.85 -1.87 12.95
C GLU A 181 -10.92 -2.69 13.70
N PRO A 182 -12.21 -2.38 13.54
CA PRO A 182 -12.79 -1.20 12.87
C PRO A 182 -12.35 0.12 13.50
N PRO A 183 -12.24 1.21 12.70
CA PRO A 183 -11.83 2.51 13.20
C PRO A 183 -12.89 3.11 14.13
N ARG A 184 -12.43 3.95 15.06
CA ARG A 184 -13.33 4.78 15.85
C ARG A 184 -13.89 5.93 14.98
N ALA A 185 -15.12 6.38 15.27
CA ALA A 185 -15.78 7.43 14.50
C ALA A 185 -15.00 8.77 14.45
N TYR A 186 -14.12 9.00 15.41
CA TYR A 186 -13.26 10.19 15.49
C TYR A 186 -11.85 9.98 14.94
N ASN A 187 -11.58 8.88 14.21
CA ASN A 187 -10.28 8.69 13.56
C ASN A 187 -10.02 9.85 12.58
N PRO A 188 -8.89 10.58 12.70
CA PRO A 188 -8.64 11.80 11.93
C PRO A 188 -8.58 11.57 10.42
N LEU A 189 -8.22 10.37 9.97
CA LEU A 189 -8.14 10.04 8.55
C LEU A 189 -9.51 9.96 7.87
N LEU A 190 -10.60 9.69 8.63
CA LEU A 190 -11.96 9.59 8.05
C LEU A 190 -12.47 10.92 7.47
N THR A 191 -11.89 12.04 7.89
CA THR A 191 -12.27 13.38 7.43
C THR A 191 -11.12 14.13 6.77
N ALA A 192 -9.94 13.49 6.65
CA ALA A 192 -8.77 14.11 6.03
C ALA A 192 -8.96 14.26 4.51
N ARG A 193 -8.50 15.38 3.97
CA ARG A 193 -8.55 15.69 2.53
C ARG A 193 -7.73 14.68 1.74
N ASN A 194 -8.23 14.26 0.58
CA ASN A 194 -7.54 13.35 -0.34
C ASN A 194 -7.03 12.06 0.32
N CYS A 195 -7.70 11.59 1.39
CA CYS A 195 -7.43 10.33 2.04
C CYS A 195 -8.42 9.27 1.55
N TYR A 196 -7.92 8.32 0.77
CA TYR A 196 -8.74 7.23 0.20
C TYR A 196 -8.56 5.98 1.05
N ILE A 197 -9.63 5.53 1.70
CA ILE A 197 -9.60 4.43 2.68
C ILE A 197 -10.40 3.25 2.15
N THR A 198 -9.81 2.05 2.20
CA THR A 198 -10.52 0.79 2.00
C THR A 198 -10.48 -0.05 3.28
N PRO A 199 -11.53 -0.86 3.58
CA PRO A 199 -11.71 -1.48 4.90
C PRO A 199 -10.92 -2.80 5.02
N HIS A 200 -9.60 -2.75 4.90
CA HIS A 200 -8.65 -3.88 5.01
C HIS A 200 -9.02 -5.06 4.08
N ILE A 201 -9.22 -4.75 2.81
CA ILE A 201 -9.66 -5.70 1.77
C ILE A 201 -8.60 -6.02 0.71
N ALA A 202 -7.38 -5.49 0.83
CA ALA A 202 -6.31 -5.76 -0.12
C ALA A 202 -6.02 -7.27 -0.30
N TRP A 203 -6.26 -8.08 0.74
CA TRP A 203 -6.11 -9.54 0.73
C TRP A 203 -7.34 -10.29 0.21
N ALA A 204 -8.52 -9.64 0.11
CA ALA A 204 -9.81 -10.30 0.09
C ALA A 204 -10.33 -10.69 -1.31
N SER A 205 -9.50 -10.62 -2.36
CA SER A 205 -9.92 -11.09 -3.69
C SER A 205 -10.34 -12.57 -3.65
N THR A 206 -11.28 -12.96 -4.50
CA THR A 206 -11.76 -14.36 -4.58
C THR A 206 -10.60 -15.34 -4.74
N ALA A 207 -9.64 -15.03 -5.63
CA ALA A 207 -8.48 -15.88 -5.87
C ALA A 207 -7.56 -15.99 -4.63
N ALA A 208 -7.33 -14.89 -3.91
CA ALA A 208 -6.53 -14.91 -2.68
C ALA A 208 -7.21 -15.72 -1.57
N ARG A 209 -8.52 -15.57 -1.41
CA ARG A 209 -9.30 -16.37 -0.43
C ARG A 209 -9.30 -17.85 -0.77
N GLN A 210 -9.38 -18.21 -2.05
CA GLN A 210 -9.25 -19.60 -2.48
C GLN A 210 -7.88 -20.18 -2.14
N ARG A 211 -6.78 -19.45 -2.43
CA ARG A 211 -5.42 -19.86 -2.04
C ARG A 211 -5.26 -19.99 -0.53
N LEU A 212 -5.83 -19.04 0.23
CA LEU A 212 -5.81 -19.10 1.69
C LEU A 212 -6.45 -20.40 2.21
N MET A 213 -7.65 -20.72 1.73
CA MET A 213 -8.37 -21.93 2.13
C MET A 213 -7.62 -23.20 1.72
N GLN A 214 -7.02 -23.22 0.52
CA GLN A 214 -6.24 -24.37 0.08
C GLN A 214 -5.01 -24.60 0.95
N ILE A 215 -4.23 -23.53 1.27
CA ILE A 215 -3.06 -23.63 2.14
C ILE A 215 -3.47 -24.07 3.57
N ALA A 216 -4.59 -23.55 4.08
CA ALA A 216 -5.12 -23.98 5.39
C ALA A 216 -5.45 -25.48 5.41
N LEU A 217 -6.09 -25.97 4.35
CA LEU A 217 -6.38 -27.40 4.20
C LEU A 217 -5.11 -28.25 4.10
N ASP A 218 -4.11 -27.78 3.34
CA ASP A 218 -2.83 -28.47 3.20
C ASP A 218 -2.05 -28.51 4.53
N ASN A 219 -2.07 -27.42 5.32
CA ASN A 219 -1.52 -27.38 6.66
C ASN A 219 -2.19 -28.44 7.57
N LEU A 220 -3.52 -28.53 7.52
CA LEU A 220 -4.26 -29.52 8.34
C LEU A 220 -3.95 -30.95 7.91
N LYS A 221 -3.93 -31.26 6.62
CA LYS A 221 -3.56 -32.58 6.09
C LYS A 221 -2.13 -32.98 6.49
N ALA A 222 -1.19 -32.03 6.37
CA ALA A 222 0.21 -32.26 6.77
C ALA A 222 0.35 -32.52 8.27
N TYR A 223 -0.42 -31.81 9.09
CA TYR A 223 -0.48 -32.06 10.54
C TYR A 223 -1.02 -33.47 10.85
N GLN A 224 -2.13 -33.88 10.23
CA GLN A 224 -2.72 -35.21 10.40
C GLN A 224 -1.78 -36.35 9.96
N ALA A 225 -0.95 -36.10 8.93
CA ALA A 225 0.06 -37.05 8.46
C ALA A 225 1.35 -37.05 9.34
N GLY A 226 1.41 -36.31 10.44
CA GLY A 226 2.58 -36.22 11.31
C GLY A 226 3.72 -35.34 10.79
N ASN A 227 3.55 -34.65 9.68
CA ASN A 227 4.59 -33.81 9.04
C ASN A 227 4.09 -32.36 8.87
N PRO A 228 3.86 -31.60 9.96
CA PRO A 228 3.28 -30.26 9.88
C PRO A 228 4.18 -29.30 9.10
N ILE A 229 3.58 -28.54 8.18
CA ILE A 229 4.22 -27.54 7.34
C ILE A 229 3.85 -26.11 7.79
N ASN A 230 4.58 -25.10 7.32
CA ASN A 230 4.37 -23.68 7.65
C ASN A 230 4.35 -23.39 9.16
N VAL A 231 5.06 -24.15 9.97
CA VAL A 231 5.13 -24.02 11.43
C VAL A 231 5.94 -22.77 11.81
N VAL A 232 5.37 -21.91 12.67
CA VAL A 232 5.98 -20.62 13.06
C VAL A 232 6.45 -20.58 14.52
N ASN A 233 6.22 -21.63 15.30
CA ASN A 233 6.61 -21.71 16.72
C ASN A 233 7.51 -22.91 17.05
N LYS A 234 8.41 -23.26 16.14
CA LYS A 234 9.44 -24.29 16.35
C LYS A 234 10.35 -23.99 17.54
#